data_199fcb960c44cf2c99dd0f5479b800a3
#
_entry.id   199fcb960c44cf2c99dd0f5479b800a3
#
_cell.length_a   1.000
_cell.length_b   1.000
_cell.length_c   1.000
_cell.angle_alpha   90.00
_cell.angle_beta   90.00
_cell.angle_gamma   90.00
#
_symmetry.space_group_name_H-M   'P 1'
#
loop_
_entity.id
_entity.type
_entity.pdbx_description
1 polymer ?
#
loop_
_entity_poly.entity_id
_entity_poly.type
_entity_poly.pdbx_seq_one_letter_code
_entity_poly.pdbx_strand_id
1 'polypeptide(L)'
;EGAAVAHTPWGPLGLTICYDIRFPHLHRQLAKAGASMIAVPAAFTVPTGEAHWEVLLRARAIEAGAFVLAPAQGGLHEDGRRTWGRSTVVGPWGEILAKADHDDPCVLKAKLDMEAAAKARTAVPALTHDRDFLPAR
;
A
#
# COMPACT_ATOMS: atom_id res chain seq x y z
N GLU A 1 15.57 8.00 -11.25
CA GLU A 1 14.13 8.05 -10.85
C GLU A 1 14.09 8.06 -9.33
N GLY A 2 13.24 8.89 -8.72
CA GLY A 2 13.12 9.04 -7.28
C GLY A 2 11.73 8.69 -6.77
N ALA A 3 11.62 8.38 -5.47
CA ALA A 3 10.35 8.25 -4.80
C ALA A 3 9.60 9.60 -4.83
N ALA A 4 8.30 9.58 -5.13
CA ALA A 4 7.49 10.78 -5.26
C ALA A 4 6.41 10.86 -4.17
N VAL A 5 6.30 12.03 -3.53
CA VAL A 5 5.23 12.34 -2.57
C VAL A 5 4.45 13.53 -3.09
N ALA A 6 3.15 13.36 -3.29
CA ALA A 6 2.24 14.43 -3.65
C ALA A 6 1.65 15.07 -2.38
N HIS A 7 1.66 16.40 -2.32
CA HIS A 7 0.99 17.14 -1.25
C HIS A 7 -0.47 17.31 -1.60
N THR A 8 -1.36 16.77 -0.78
CA THR A 8 -2.81 16.86 -0.94
C THR A 8 -3.43 17.66 0.21
N PRO A 9 -4.66 18.19 0.06
CA PRO A 9 -5.35 18.85 1.17
C PRO A 9 -5.59 17.95 2.40
N TRP A 10 -5.50 16.64 2.22
CA TRP A 10 -5.73 15.64 3.28
C TRP A 10 -4.43 15.06 3.85
N GLY A 11 -3.28 15.50 3.36
CA GLY A 11 -1.97 15.03 3.79
C GLY A 11 -1.08 14.52 2.66
N PRO A 12 0.18 14.20 2.95
CA PRO A 12 1.14 13.71 1.96
C PRO A 12 0.79 12.29 1.49
N LEU A 13 0.72 12.12 0.16
CA LEU A 13 0.44 10.86 -0.52
C LEU A 13 1.68 10.34 -1.25
N GLY A 14 2.23 9.23 -0.81
CA GLY A 14 3.29 8.50 -1.52
C GLY A 14 2.73 7.83 -2.78
N LEU A 15 3.45 7.95 -3.89
CA LEU A 15 3.03 7.40 -5.17
C LEU A 15 3.84 6.16 -5.51
N THR A 16 3.16 5.04 -5.72
CA THR A 16 3.73 3.79 -6.23
C THR A 16 2.81 3.21 -7.29
N ILE A 17 3.26 2.19 -8.01
CA ILE A 17 2.43 1.49 -9.00
C ILE A 17 2.74 0.00 -9.01
N CYS A 18 1.68 -0.81 -8.87
CA CYS A 18 1.64 -2.25 -9.12
C CYS A 18 2.83 -3.02 -8.52
N TYR A 19 3.84 -3.35 -9.31
CA TYR A 19 5.00 -4.13 -8.90
C TYR A 19 5.82 -3.47 -7.78
N ASP A 20 5.75 -2.15 -7.65
CA ASP A 20 6.47 -1.39 -6.61
C ASP A 20 6.14 -1.86 -5.19
N ILE A 21 4.98 -2.48 -4.98
CA ILE A 21 4.62 -3.07 -3.69
C ILE A 21 5.65 -4.11 -3.20
N ARG A 22 6.44 -4.69 -4.11
CA ARG A 22 7.47 -5.68 -3.79
C ARG A 22 8.77 -5.06 -3.27
N PHE A 23 8.88 -3.73 -3.28
CA PHE A 23 10.06 -3.00 -2.81
C PHE A 23 9.81 -2.33 -1.45
N PRO A 24 10.07 -3.01 -0.31
CA PRO A 24 9.81 -2.44 1.02
C PRO A 24 10.58 -1.15 1.27
N HIS A 25 11.80 -1.04 0.76
CA HIS A 25 12.63 0.16 0.91
C HIS A 25 12.03 1.40 0.24
N LEU A 26 11.31 1.26 -0.90
CA LEU A 26 10.61 2.36 -1.54
C LEU A 26 9.50 2.91 -0.62
N HIS A 27 8.66 2.02 -0.07
CA HIS A 27 7.59 2.40 0.84
C HIS A 27 8.13 3.05 2.12
N ARG A 28 9.26 2.52 2.63
CA ARG A 28 9.97 3.11 3.76
C ARG A 28 10.47 4.52 3.44
N GLN A 29 11.05 4.76 2.27
CA GLN A 29 11.50 6.10 1.85
C GLN A 29 10.33 7.08 1.73
N LEU A 30 9.20 6.67 1.14
CA LEU A 30 7.99 7.48 1.07
C LEU A 30 7.49 7.87 2.47
N ALA A 31 7.44 6.91 3.40
CA ALA A 31 7.03 7.15 4.77
C ALA A 31 8.00 8.11 5.51
N LYS A 32 9.31 7.97 5.30
CA LYS A 32 10.33 8.89 5.83
C LYS A 32 10.25 10.30 5.22
N ALA A 33 9.82 10.40 3.97
CA ALA A 33 9.51 11.68 3.31
C ALA A 33 8.18 12.30 3.77
N GLY A 34 7.52 11.70 4.78
CA GLY A 34 6.31 12.23 5.41
C GLY A 34 4.99 11.65 4.89
N ALA A 35 5.00 10.75 3.91
CA ALA A 35 3.77 10.17 3.39
C ALA A 35 2.99 9.46 4.51
N SER A 36 1.76 9.92 4.77
CA SER A 36 0.80 9.29 5.68
C SER A 36 -0.18 8.36 4.96
N MET A 37 -0.23 8.47 3.63
CA MET A 37 -0.99 7.62 2.72
C MET A 37 -0.07 7.16 1.59
N ILE A 38 -0.28 5.96 1.06
CA ILE A 38 0.47 5.43 -0.08
C ILE A 38 -0.53 4.85 -1.09
N ALA A 39 -0.49 5.33 -2.32
CA ALA A 39 -1.30 4.83 -3.43
C ALA A 39 -0.58 3.65 -4.11
N VAL A 40 -1.32 2.56 -4.36
CA VAL A 40 -0.82 1.34 -5.02
C VAL A 40 -1.82 0.89 -6.09
N PRO A 41 -2.05 1.66 -7.17
CA PRO A 41 -2.85 1.19 -8.29
C PRO A 41 -2.19 -0.02 -8.96
N ALA A 42 -2.97 -1.06 -9.28
CA ALA A 42 -2.41 -2.32 -9.74
C ALA A 42 -3.35 -3.13 -10.65
N ALA A 43 -2.76 -4.10 -11.35
CA ALA A 43 -3.43 -5.14 -12.12
C ALA A 43 -2.67 -6.47 -11.95
N PHE A 44 -2.73 -7.06 -10.75
CA PHE A 44 -2.06 -8.33 -10.46
C PHE A 44 -2.70 -9.48 -11.23
N THR A 45 -1.88 -10.42 -11.70
CA THR A 45 -2.39 -11.70 -12.20
C THR A 45 -3.10 -12.47 -11.09
N VAL A 46 -4.04 -13.34 -11.44
CA VAL A 46 -4.82 -14.09 -10.43
C VAL A 46 -3.92 -14.88 -9.47
N PRO A 47 -2.93 -15.68 -9.93
CA PRO A 47 -2.11 -16.46 -9.00
C PRO A 47 -1.31 -15.60 -8.00
N THR A 48 -0.72 -14.49 -8.48
CA THR A 48 0.05 -13.61 -7.60
C THR A 48 -0.85 -12.69 -6.76
N GLY A 49 -2.03 -12.36 -7.26
CA GLY A 49 -3.03 -11.59 -6.52
C GLY A 49 -3.55 -12.38 -5.33
N GLU A 50 -3.96 -13.63 -5.57
CA GLU A 50 -4.47 -14.52 -4.53
C GLU A 50 -3.44 -14.75 -3.41
N ALA A 51 -2.19 -15.02 -3.77
CA ALA A 51 -1.16 -15.38 -2.82
C ALA A 51 -0.49 -14.18 -2.13
N HIS A 52 -0.36 -13.04 -2.80
CA HIS A 52 0.52 -11.95 -2.34
C HIS A 52 -0.17 -10.63 -2.08
N TRP A 53 -1.29 -10.31 -2.76
CA TRP A 53 -1.84 -8.96 -2.79
C TRP A 53 -2.15 -8.41 -1.41
N GLU A 54 -3.02 -9.07 -0.67
CA GLU A 54 -3.44 -8.62 0.65
C GLU A 54 -2.29 -8.62 1.67
N VAL A 55 -1.48 -9.67 1.65
CA VAL A 55 -0.34 -9.81 2.57
C VAL A 55 0.65 -8.67 2.38
N LEU A 56 1.00 -8.34 1.13
CA LEU A 56 1.93 -7.26 0.84
C LEU A 56 1.35 -5.89 1.19
N LEU A 57 0.09 -5.61 0.86
CA LEU A 57 -0.57 -4.35 1.23
C LEU A 57 -0.53 -4.11 2.74
N ARG A 58 -0.87 -5.13 3.52
CA ARG A 58 -0.84 -5.06 4.98
C ARG A 58 0.58 -4.88 5.51
N ALA A 59 1.55 -5.61 4.95
CA ALA A 59 2.96 -5.45 5.33
C ALA A 59 3.45 -4.02 5.08
N ARG A 60 3.16 -3.43 3.90
CA ARG A 60 3.57 -2.05 3.58
C ARG A 60 2.91 -1.03 4.50
N ALA A 61 1.62 -1.21 4.83
CA ALA A 61 0.92 -0.35 5.77
C ALA A 61 1.57 -0.37 7.17
N ILE A 62 1.88 -1.55 7.69
CA ILE A 62 2.50 -1.76 9.01
C ILE A 62 3.93 -1.18 9.03
N GLU A 63 4.78 -1.55 8.07
CA GLU A 63 6.18 -1.12 8.02
C GLU A 63 6.33 0.40 7.84
N ALA A 64 5.42 1.02 7.09
CA ALA A 64 5.40 2.45 6.84
C ALA A 64 4.63 3.25 7.91
N GLY A 65 3.81 2.61 8.73
CA GLY A 65 2.86 3.26 9.62
C GLY A 65 1.97 4.24 8.84
N ALA A 66 1.42 3.81 7.71
CA ALA A 66 0.68 4.64 6.77
C ALA A 66 -0.54 3.92 6.23
N PHE A 67 -1.56 4.68 5.81
CA PHE A 67 -2.68 4.11 5.05
C PHE A 67 -2.20 3.64 3.67
N VAL A 68 -2.72 2.51 3.19
CA VAL A 68 -2.49 2.04 1.83
C VAL A 68 -3.81 2.06 1.06
N LEU A 69 -3.82 2.79 -0.06
CA LEU A 69 -4.97 2.95 -0.96
C LEU A 69 -4.67 2.18 -2.24
N ALA A 70 -5.26 1.02 -2.40
CA ALA A 70 -4.88 0.07 -3.42
C ALA A 70 -6.04 -0.24 -4.39
N PRO A 71 -6.34 0.67 -5.35
CA PRO A 71 -7.28 0.36 -6.42
C PRO A 71 -6.67 -0.70 -7.34
N ALA A 72 -7.43 -1.75 -7.66
CA ALA A 72 -6.96 -2.87 -8.44
C ALA A 72 -7.95 -3.24 -9.56
N GLN A 73 -7.41 -3.41 -10.76
CA GLN A 73 -8.19 -3.92 -11.89
C GLN A 73 -8.42 -5.42 -11.72
N GLY A 74 -9.67 -5.85 -11.90
CA GLY A 74 -10.11 -7.25 -11.79
C GLY A 74 -10.86 -7.72 -13.01
N GLY A 75 -11.04 -9.03 -13.11
CA GLY A 75 -11.85 -9.66 -14.12
C GLY A 75 -11.10 -10.06 -15.40
N LEU A 76 -11.88 -10.38 -16.44
CA LEU A 76 -11.37 -10.77 -17.75
C LEU A 76 -11.23 -9.54 -18.64
N HIS A 77 -10.05 -9.33 -19.21
CA HIS A 77 -9.73 -8.25 -20.14
C HIS A 77 -9.90 -8.70 -21.59
N GLU A 78 -10.02 -7.75 -22.53
CA GLU A 78 -10.23 -8.00 -23.96
C GLU A 78 -9.14 -8.86 -24.59
N ASP A 79 -7.91 -8.79 -24.07
CA ASP A 79 -6.77 -9.60 -24.51
C ASP A 79 -6.78 -11.05 -23.95
N GLY A 80 -7.86 -11.46 -23.25
CA GLY A 80 -8.03 -12.77 -22.64
C GLY A 80 -7.31 -12.95 -21.30
N ARG A 81 -6.57 -11.96 -20.84
CA ARG A 81 -5.88 -11.98 -19.54
C ARG A 81 -6.89 -11.76 -18.40
N ARG A 82 -6.72 -12.49 -17.30
CA ARG A 82 -7.46 -12.23 -16.05
C ARG A 82 -6.56 -11.57 -15.01
N THR A 83 -7.12 -10.57 -14.31
CA THR A 83 -6.49 -9.95 -13.17
C THR A 83 -7.31 -10.13 -11.89
N TRP A 84 -6.64 -10.03 -10.74
CA TRP A 84 -7.17 -10.41 -9.44
C TRP A 84 -8.23 -9.44 -8.91
N GLY A 85 -8.08 -8.14 -9.19
CA GLY A 85 -8.93 -7.11 -8.58
C GLY A 85 -8.68 -7.00 -7.07
N ARG A 86 -9.78 -6.98 -6.31
CA ARG A 86 -9.75 -6.87 -4.84
C ARG A 86 -9.14 -5.57 -4.38
N SER A 87 -9.62 -4.44 -4.94
CA SER A 87 -9.29 -3.10 -4.43
C SER A 87 -9.43 -3.09 -2.92
N THR A 88 -8.42 -2.52 -2.22
CA THR A 88 -8.34 -2.60 -0.77
C THR A 88 -7.86 -1.28 -0.17
N VAL A 89 -8.43 -0.89 0.96
CA VAL A 89 -7.90 0.18 1.82
C VAL A 89 -7.43 -0.45 3.12
N VAL A 90 -6.17 -0.21 3.47
CA VAL A 90 -5.53 -0.76 4.67
C VAL A 90 -5.14 0.39 5.60
N GLY A 91 -5.42 0.24 6.88
CA GLY A 91 -5.01 1.17 7.93
C GLY A 91 -3.56 0.97 8.38
N PRO A 92 -2.98 1.97 9.09
CA PRO A 92 -1.57 1.95 9.49
C PRO A 92 -1.17 0.80 10.43
N TRP A 93 -2.15 0.14 11.06
CA TRP A 93 -1.92 -1.03 11.92
C TRP A 93 -2.11 -2.36 11.16
N GLY A 94 -2.34 -2.30 9.84
CA GLY A 94 -2.55 -3.46 8.98
C GLY A 94 -3.99 -3.98 8.93
N GLU A 95 -4.93 -3.28 9.55
CA GLU A 95 -6.35 -3.58 9.46
C GLU A 95 -6.93 -3.26 8.08
N ILE A 96 -7.81 -4.10 7.57
CA ILE A 96 -8.54 -3.83 6.33
C ILE A 96 -9.74 -2.94 6.65
N LEU A 97 -9.69 -1.70 6.16
CA LEU A 97 -10.76 -0.72 6.36
C LEU A 97 -11.89 -0.87 5.35
N ALA A 98 -11.55 -1.26 4.14
CA ALA A 98 -12.50 -1.58 3.08
C ALA A 98 -11.86 -2.49 2.04
N LYS A 99 -12.64 -3.39 1.45
CA LYS A 99 -12.19 -4.33 0.41
C LYS A 99 -13.32 -4.65 -0.55
N ALA A 100 -13.04 -4.65 -1.85
CA ALA A 100 -13.92 -5.23 -2.85
C ALA A 100 -13.71 -6.75 -2.89
N ASP A 101 -14.79 -7.52 -2.90
CA ASP A 101 -14.76 -8.99 -2.94
C ASP A 101 -15.20 -9.57 -4.30
N HIS A 102 -15.40 -8.68 -5.27
CA HIS A 102 -15.88 -8.99 -6.63
C HIS A 102 -14.98 -8.33 -7.69
N ASP A 103 -15.22 -8.68 -8.95
CA ASP A 103 -14.48 -8.17 -10.11
C ASP A 103 -15.21 -7.03 -10.85
N ASP A 104 -16.44 -6.69 -10.43
CA ASP A 104 -17.23 -5.62 -11.05
C ASP A 104 -16.64 -4.24 -10.71
N PRO A 105 -16.77 -3.27 -11.64
CA PRO A 105 -16.41 -1.88 -11.34
C PRO A 105 -17.16 -1.34 -10.12
N CYS A 106 -16.45 -0.78 -9.18
CA CYS A 106 -17.04 -0.22 -7.95
C CYS A 106 -16.28 0.98 -7.43
N VAL A 107 -16.94 1.76 -6.58
CA VAL A 107 -16.32 2.82 -5.78
C VAL A 107 -16.22 2.33 -4.34
N LEU A 108 -14.99 2.08 -3.91
CA LEU A 108 -14.68 1.70 -2.53
C LEU A 108 -14.53 2.95 -1.66
N LYS A 109 -15.26 3.01 -0.55
CA LYS A 109 -15.20 4.15 0.40
C LYS A 109 -14.72 3.68 1.76
N ALA A 110 -13.79 4.43 2.37
CA ALA A 110 -13.33 4.22 3.72
C ALA A 110 -13.17 5.57 4.43
N LYS A 111 -13.44 5.60 5.74
CA LYS A 111 -13.12 6.76 6.59
C LYS A 111 -11.70 6.58 7.11
N LEU A 112 -10.85 7.57 6.91
CA LEU A 112 -9.48 7.58 7.39
C LEU A 112 -9.36 8.55 8.58
N ASP A 113 -8.97 8.03 9.75
CA ASP A 113 -8.53 8.86 10.87
C ASP A 113 -7.04 9.18 10.66
N MET A 114 -6.74 10.37 10.16
CA MET A 114 -5.36 10.75 9.82
C MET A 114 -4.40 10.74 11.02
N GLU A 115 -4.92 10.81 12.26
CA GLU A 115 -4.08 10.65 13.46
C GLU A 115 -3.59 9.22 13.66
N ALA A 116 -4.26 8.23 13.08
CA ALA A 116 -3.90 6.82 13.24
C ALA A 116 -2.48 6.53 12.71
N ALA A 117 -2.03 7.21 11.63
CA ALA A 117 -0.67 7.07 11.12
C ALA A 117 0.37 7.56 12.14
N ALA A 118 0.14 8.71 12.77
CA ALA A 118 1.02 9.23 13.80
C ALA A 118 1.03 8.33 15.06
N LYS A 119 -0.13 7.84 15.47
CA LYS A 119 -0.28 6.91 16.61
C LYS A 119 0.48 5.61 16.35
N ALA A 120 0.35 5.02 15.17
CA ALA A 120 1.05 3.81 14.78
C ALA A 120 2.58 4.00 14.80
N ARG A 121 3.09 5.09 14.25
CA ARG A 121 4.52 5.44 14.24
C ARG A 121 5.08 5.72 15.62
N THR A 122 4.27 6.28 16.52
CA THR A 122 4.66 6.49 17.92
C THR A 122 4.73 5.16 18.68
N ALA A 123 3.74 4.30 18.48
CA ALA A 123 3.68 2.99 19.14
C ALA A 123 4.80 2.05 18.67
N VAL A 124 5.14 2.07 17.37
CA VAL A 124 6.23 1.29 16.77
C VAL A 124 7.12 2.21 15.93
N PRO A 125 8.14 2.87 16.52
CA PRO A 125 8.94 3.88 15.83
C PRO A 125 9.98 3.28 14.86
N ALA A 126 9.60 2.24 14.10
CA ALA A 126 10.47 1.49 13.20
C ALA A 126 11.18 2.36 12.15
N LEU A 127 10.54 3.46 11.72
CA LEU A 127 11.12 4.38 10.72
C LEU A 127 12.36 5.14 11.23
N THR A 128 12.59 5.19 12.53
CA THR A 128 13.76 5.85 13.15
C THR A 128 14.83 4.85 13.57
N HIS A 129 14.58 3.55 13.44
CA HIS A 129 15.46 2.47 13.89
C HIS A 129 16.24 1.83 12.72
N ASP A 130 16.77 2.65 11.82
CA ASP A 130 17.64 2.13 10.75
C ASP A 130 18.91 1.53 11.32
N ARG A 131 19.37 0.46 10.71
CA ARG A 131 20.64 -0.20 10.97
C ARG A 131 21.29 -0.59 9.64
N ASP A 132 22.59 -0.39 9.57
CA ASP A 132 23.38 -0.95 8.49
C ASP A 132 23.74 -2.40 8.84
N PHE A 133 23.52 -3.29 7.90
CA PHE A 133 23.85 -4.70 8.02
C PHE A 133 25.04 -5.01 7.13
N LEU A 134 26.01 -5.76 7.64
CA LEU A 134 27.06 -6.31 6.82
C LEU A 134 26.46 -7.29 5.79
N PRO A 135 27.04 -7.39 4.58
CA PRO A 135 26.60 -8.39 3.61
C PRO A 135 26.62 -9.80 4.22
N ALA A 136 25.58 -10.58 3.94
CA ALA A 136 25.58 -11.98 4.33
C ALA A 136 26.77 -12.69 3.68
N ARG A 137 27.47 -13.52 4.43
CA ARG A 137 28.62 -14.33 3.98
C ARG A 137 28.16 -15.70 3.54
#